data_556290d2dc94be8d0e9ccbe5c4ae6b2b
#
_entry.id   556290d2dc94be8d0e9ccbe5c4ae6b2b
#
_cell.length_a   1.000
_cell.length_b   1.000
_cell.length_c   1.000
_cell.angle_alpha   90.00
_cell.angle_beta   90.00
_cell.angle_gamma   90.00
#
_symmetry.space_group_name_H-M   'P 1'
#
loop_
_entity.id
_entity.type
_entity.pdbx_description
1 polymer ?
#
loop_
_entity_poly.entity_id
_entity_poly.type
_entity_poly.pdbx_seq_one_letter_code
_entity_poly.pdbx_strand_id
1 'polypeptide(L)'
;MKTYTKAELDKILKLHKLWLEDNGKGARADLSSADLRSANLSSANLSWANLRSADLSWADLSWANLSSADLSSADLSWANLSSADLRSADLRSANLRSANLSSANLSWAKTDKRYIQIACIGSRKDITTYCLEDDKITCGCFGGTLAEFQTKVKATHKDNKQYLAEYKGFIKYLKSLK
;
A
#
# COMPACT_ATOMS: atom_id res chain seq x y z
N MET A 1 -5.72 18.81 13.44
CA MET A 1 -5.77 17.33 13.33
C MET A 1 -6.24 16.78 14.66
N LYS A 2 -7.05 15.72 14.62
CA LYS A 2 -7.58 15.06 15.81
C LYS A 2 -6.56 14.01 16.27
N THR A 3 -6.08 14.10 17.50
CA THR A 3 -5.14 13.13 18.08
C THR A 3 -5.88 12.12 18.92
N TYR A 4 -5.37 10.90 18.96
CA TYR A 4 -5.94 9.81 19.75
C TYR A 4 -4.87 9.18 20.63
N THR A 5 -5.22 8.91 21.87
CA THR A 5 -4.44 8.00 22.69
C THR A 5 -4.56 6.57 22.14
N LYS A 6 -3.61 5.72 22.51
CA LYS A 6 -3.67 4.29 22.12
C LYS A 6 -5.00 3.65 22.56
N ALA A 7 -5.47 3.93 23.77
CA ALA A 7 -6.71 3.38 24.30
C ALA A 7 -7.96 3.83 23.50
N GLU A 8 -7.99 5.08 23.05
CA GLU A 8 -9.07 5.58 22.19
C GLU A 8 -9.03 4.94 20.82
N LEU A 9 -7.85 4.79 20.21
CA LEU A 9 -7.70 4.12 18.93
C LEU A 9 -8.12 2.65 19.02
N ASP A 10 -7.67 1.93 20.06
CA ASP A 10 -8.07 0.54 20.30
C ASP A 10 -9.59 0.40 20.47
N LYS A 11 -10.22 1.36 21.15
CA LYS A 11 -11.69 1.40 21.28
C LYS A 11 -12.39 1.60 19.93
N ILE A 12 -11.87 2.51 19.09
CA ILE A 12 -12.41 2.75 17.73
C ILE A 12 -12.29 1.47 16.90
N LEU A 13 -11.13 0.82 16.90
CA LEU A 13 -10.90 -0.42 16.15
C LEU A 13 -11.80 -1.56 16.64
N LYS A 14 -12.02 -1.67 17.94
CA LYS A 14 -12.95 -2.66 18.52
C LYS A 14 -14.39 -2.40 18.08
N LEU A 15 -14.86 -1.16 18.12
CA LEU A 15 -16.20 -0.82 17.66
C LEU A 15 -16.34 -1.03 16.15
N HIS A 16 -15.29 -0.76 15.38
CA HIS A 16 -15.29 -1.00 13.96
C HIS A 16 -15.36 -2.48 13.62
N LYS A 17 -14.63 -3.32 14.36
CA LYS A 17 -14.71 -4.77 14.22
C LYS A 17 -16.14 -5.26 14.46
N LEU A 18 -16.80 -4.80 15.53
CA LEU A 18 -18.19 -5.14 15.81
C LEU A 18 -19.14 -4.67 14.69
N TRP A 19 -18.89 -3.51 14.12
CA TRP A 19 -19.67 -3.01 12.98
C TRP A 19 -19.51 -3.88 11.73
N LEU A 20 -18.31 -4.41 11.48
CA LEU A 20 -18.03 -5.31 10.35
C LEU A 20 -18.68 -6.71 10.54
N GLU A 21 -18.78 -7.19 11.77
CA GLU A 21 -19.36 -8.50 12.09
C GLU A 21 -20.89 -8.45 12.17
N ASP A 22 -21.42 -7.35 12.66
CA ASP A 22 -22.87 -7.14 12.82
C ASP A 22 -23.22 -5.66 12.67
N ASN A 23 -23.79 -5.29 11.53
CA ASN A 23 -24.13 -3.90 11.19
C ASN A 23 -25.06 -3.21 12.25
N GLY A 24 -25.68 -3.95 13.15
CA GLY A 24 -26.50 -3.42 14.24
C GLY A 24 -25.70 -3.08 15.50
N LYS A 25 -24.44 -3.50 15.58
CA LYS A 25 -23.58 -3.29 16.75
C LYS A 25 -22.28 -2.61 16.35
N GLY A 26 -21.72 -1.81 17.24
CA GLY A 26 -20.49 -1.09 16.98
C GLY A 26 -20.67 0.18 16.16
N ALA A 27 -19.58 0.68 15.59
CA ALA A 27 -19.55 1.87 14.75
C ALA A 27 -18.45 1.76 13.71
N ARG A 28 -18.76 2.16 12.47
CA ARG A 28 -17.73 2.29 11.42
C ARG A 28 -16.66 3.28 11.88
N ALA A 29 -15.37 2.91 11.76
CA ALA A 29 -14.28 3.79 12.14
C ALA A 29 -14.31 5.08 11.31
N ASP A 30 -14.43 6.21 12.00
CA ASP A 30 -14.21 7.53 11.45
C ASP A 30 -12.92 8.11 12.05
N LEU A 31 -11.87 8.01 11.26
CA LEU A 31 -10.52 8.52 11.55
C LEU A 31 -10.16 9.65 10.59
N SER A 32 -11.16 10.34 10.05
CA SER A 32 -10.95 11.46 9.15
C SER A 32 -10.19 12.59 9.83
N SER A 33 -9.21 13.15 9.13
CA SER A 33 -8.30 14.19 9.64
C SER A 33 -7.59 13.84 10.95
N ALA A 34 -7.46 12.55 11.27
CA ALA A 34 -6.74 12.07 12.44
C ALA A 34 -5.23 12.23 12.28
N ASP A 35 -4.56 12.53 13.38
CA ASP A 35 -3.10 12.39 13.50
C ASP A 35 -2.79 10.95 13.93
N LEU A 36 -2.34 10.15 12.97
CA LEU A 36 -1.98 8.73 13.14
C LEU A 36 -0.51 8.49 12.76
N ARG A 37 0.30 9.54 12.82
CA ARG A 37 1.74 9.45 12.52
C ARG A 37 2.42 8.39 13.37
N SER A 38 3.19 7.52 12.70
CA SER A 38 3.92 6.42 13.36
C SER A 38 3.01 5.45 14.16
N ALA A 39 1.69 5.49 13.94
CA ALA A 39 0.78 4.56 14.59
C ALA A 39 1.06 3.11 14.13
N ASN A 40 0.97 2.17 15.06
CA ASN A 40 0.98 0.76 14.73
C ASN A 40 -0.46 0.31 14.46
N LEU A 41 -0.77 0.10 13.20
CA LEU A 41 -2.04 -0.41 12.67
C LEU A 41 -1.83 -1.72 11.89
N SER A 42 -0.70 -2.39 12.15
CA SER A 42 -0.37 -3.66 11.48
C SER A 42 -1.46 -4.71 11.72
N SER A 43 -1.84 -5.41 10.65
CA SER A 43 -2.93 -6.40 10.66
C SER A 43 -4.31 -5.89 11.10
N ALA A 44 -4.49 -4.58 11.24
CA ALA A 44 -5.80 -4.00 11.59
C ALA A 44 -6.81 -4.22 10.45
N ASN A 45 -8.05 -4.54 10.82
CA ASN A 45 -9.13 -4.53 9.84
C ASN A 45 -9.79 -3.14 9.83
N LEU A 46 -9.43 -2.36 8.82
CA LEU A 46 -9.91 -1.00 8.53
C LEU A 46 -10.73 -0.96 7.21
N SER A 47 -11.26 -2.12 6.80
CA SER A 47 -12.10 -2.17 5.60
C SER A 47 -13.30 -1.22 5.76
N TRP A 48 -13.59 -0.45 4.70
CA TRP A 48 -14.65 0.57 4.72
C TRP A 48 -14.44 1.74 5.71
N ALA A 49 -13.33 1.81 6.45
CA ALA A 49 -13.06 2.93 7.36
C ALA A 49 -12.98 4.27 6.61
N ASN A 50 -13.30 5.35 7.30
CA ASN A 50 -13.06 6.70 6.84
C ASN A 50 -11.71 7.20 7.39
N LEU A 51 -10.71 7.31 6.52
CA LEU A 51 -9.36 7.80 6.80
C LEU A 51 -9.03 9.05 5.95
N ARG A 52 -10.06 9.71 5.44
CA ARG A 52 -9.91 10.89 4.59
C ARG A 52 -9.08 11.96 5.27
N SER A 53 -8.06 12.47 4.56
CA SER A 53 -7.16 13.52 5.05
C SER A 53 -6.44 13.18 6.37
N ALA A 54 -6.39 11.92 6.78
CA ALA A 54 -5.62 11.49 7.93
C ALA A 54 -4.12 11.59 7.65
N ASP A 55 -3.33 11.91 8.66
CA ASP A 55 -1.88 11.82 8.61
C ASP A 55 -1.46 10.43 9.12
N LEU A 56 -1.10 9.57 8.20
CA LEU A 56 -0.59 8.21 8.42
C LEU A 56 0.90 8.13 8.08
N SER A 57 1.60 9.26 8.04
CA SER A 57 3.02 9.25 7.72
C SER A 57 3.81 8.42 8.72
N TRP A 58 4.72 7.58 8.20
CA TRP A 58 5.51 6.63 9.02
C TRP A 58 4.69 5.56 9.76
N ALA A 59 3.38 5.46 9.56
CA ALA A 59 2.56 4.43 10.20
C ALA A 59 2.92 3.03 9.68
N ASP A 60 2.79 2.04 10.57
CA ASP A 60 2.84 0.64 10.18
C ASP A 60 1.42 0.12 9.88
N LEU A 61 1.15 -0.11 8.61
CA LEU A 61 -0.09 -0.66 8.05
C LEU A 61 0.17 -2.02 7.37
N SER A 62 1.28 -2.66 7.71
CA SER A 62 1.61 -3.97 7.14
C SER A 62 0.52 -4.99 7.44
N TRP A 63 0.12 -5.76 6.41
CA TRP A 63 -0.95 -6.75 6.50
C TRP A 63 -2.32 -6.17 6.88
N ALA A 64 -2.51 -4.87 6.94
CA ALA A 64 -3.81 -4.27 7.24
C ALA A 64 -4.81 -4.53 6.10
N ASN A 65 -6.05 -4.76 6.48
CA ASN A 65 -7.15 -4.76 5.53
C ASN A 65 -7.73 -3.33 5.42
N LEU A 66 -7.45 -2.67 4.31
CA LEU A 66 -7.92 -1.33 3.95
C LEU A 66 -8.90 -1.39 2.75
N SER A 67 -9.45 -2.56 2.47
CA SER A 67 -10.34 -2.73 1.31
C SER A 67 -11.55 -1.80 1.42
N SER A 68 -11.84 -1.08 0.34
CA SER A 68 -12.92 -0.09 0.26
C SER A 68 -12.82 1.07 1.28
N ALA A 69 -11.69 1.26 1.95
CA ALA A 69 -11.48 2.40 2.84
C ALA A 69 -11.37 3.72 2.04
N ASP A 70 -11.83 4.81 2.63
CA ASP A 70 -11.60 6.15 2.09
C ASP A 70 -10.29 6.71 2.66
N LEU A 71 -9.24 6.70 1.85
CA LEU A 71 -7.92 7.26 2.12
C LEU A 71 -7.68 8.53 1.27
N SER A 72 -8.72 9.12 0.73
CA SER A 72 -8.57 10.28 -0.15
C SER A 72 -7.92 11.45 0.60
N SER A 73 -6.93 12.06 -0.04
CA SER A 73 -6.11 13.13 0.53
C SER A 73 -5.33 12.76 1.82
N ALA A 74 -5.22 11.50 2.17
CA ALA A 74 -4.43 11.07 3.33
C ALA A 74 -2.93 11.21 3.05
N ASP A 75 -2.16 11.51 4.09
CA ASP A 75 -0.71 11.43 4.00
C ASP A 75 -0.24 10.03 4.44
N LEU A 76 0.22 9.24 3.49
CA LEU A 76 0.79 7.90 3.67
C LEU A 76 2.31 7.91 3.39
N SER A 77 2.94 9.08 3.42
CA SER A 77 4.38 9.17 3.15
C SER A 77 5.19 8.35 4.16
N TRP A 78 6.12 7.55 3.63
CA TRP A 78 6.95 6.66 4.44
C TRP A 78 6.19 5.57 5.23
N ALA A 79 4.88 5.40 5.01
CA ALA A 79 4.12 4.35 5.66
C ALA A 79 4.54 2.95 5.16
N ASN A 80 4.48 1.98 6.05
CA ASN A 80 4.65 0.58 5.69
C ASN A 80 3.29 -0.03 5.33
N LEU A 81 3.01 -0.20 4.06
CA LEU A 81 1.81 -0.85 3.50
C LEU A 81 2.11 -2.24 2.93
N SER A 82 3.23 -2.85 3.36
CA SER A 82 3.60 -4.16 2.83
C SER A 82 2.53 -5.20 3.11
N SER A 83 2.14 -5.95 2.08
CA SER A 83 1.08 -6.96 2.12
C SER A 83 -0.30 -6.44 2.55
N ALA A 84 -0.54 -5.13 2.54
CA ALA A 84 -1.85 -4.56 2.86
C ALA A 84 -2.85 -4.85 1.73
N ASP A 85 -4.11 -5.05 2.11
CA ASP A 85 -5.21 -5.15 1.18
C ASP A 85 -5.83 -3.76 0.94
N LEU A 86 -5.55 -3.16 -0.21
CA LEU A 86 -6.07 -1.86 -0.65
C LEU A 86 -7.11 -2.00 -1.77
N ARG A 87 -7.70 -3.17 -1.93
CA ARG A 87 -8.69 -3.40 -3.00
C ARG A 87 -9.85 -2.42 -2.89
N SER A 88 -10.16 -1.76 -4.01
CA SER A 88 -11.25 -0.77 -4.09
C SER A 88 -11.12 0.42 -3.14
N ALA A 89 -9.99 0.60 -2.45
CA ALA A 89 -9.75 1.77 -1.61
C ALA A 89 -9.73 3.06 -2.44
N ASP A 90 -10.16 4.16 -1.84
CA ASP A 90 -10.04 5.48 -2.46
C ASP A 90 -8.73 6.15 -2.02
N LEU A 91 -7.76 6.23 -2.93
CA LEU A 91 -6.44 6.82 -2.73
C LEU A 91 -6.26 8.11 -3.55
N ARG A 92 -7.34 8.72 -4.02
CA ARG A 92 -7.22 9.96 -4.82
C ARG A 92 -6.63 11.07 -3.97
N SER A 93 -5.66 11.77 -4.54
CA SER A 93 -4.90 12.83 -3.87
C SER A 93 -4.14 12.38 -2.60
N ALA A 94 -4.03 11.06 -2.35
CA ALA A 94 -3.22 10.56 -1.26
C ALA A 94 -1.72 10.70 -1.57
N ASN A 95 -0.95 11.06 -0.55
CA ASN A 95 0.51 11.13 -0.64
C ASN A 95 1.14 9.77 -0.29
N LEU A 96 1.52 8.99 -1.29
CA LEU A 96 2.21 7.71 -1.13
C LEU A 96 3.73 7.82 -1.29
N ARG A 97 4.30 9.01 -1.15
CA ARG A 97 5.73 9.22 -1.33
C ARG A 97 6.53 8.36 -0.35
N SER A 98 7.45 7.56 -0.89
CA SER A 98 8.29 6.65 -0.11
C SER A 98 7.54 5.58 0.72
N ALA A 99 6.25 5.40 0.51
CA ALA A 99 5.52 4.29 1.11
C ALA A 99 6.03 2.95 0.60
N ASN A 100 6.05 1.96 1.47
CA ASN A 100 6.36 0.59 1.10
C ASN A 100 5.07 -0.15 0.69
N LEU A 101 4.89 -0.38 -0.60
CA LEU A 101 3.74 -1.10 -1.18
C LEU A 101 4.10 -2.54 -1.60
N SER A 102 5.19 -3.11 -1.07
CA SER A 102 5.61 -4.46 -1.42
C SER A 102 4.50 -5.47 -1.11
N SER A 103 4.12 -6.27 -2.11
CA SER A 103 3.03 -7.25 -2.00
C SER A 103 1.66 -6.68 -1.61
N ALA A 104 1.47 -5.37 -1.59
CA ALA A 104 0.16 -4.76 -1.38
C ALA A 104 -0.76 -5.01 -2.58
N ASN A 105 -2.05 -5.23 -2.32
CA ASN A 105 -3.04 -5.43 -3.37
C ASN A 105 -3.83 -4.13 -3.63
N LEU A 106 -3.55 -3.47 -4.76
CA LEU A 106 -4.20 -2.23 -5.21
C LEU A 106 -5.30 -2.48 -6.26
N SER A 107 -5.79 -3.70 -6.43
CA SER A 107 -6.78 -4.02 -7.45
C SER A 107 -8.04 -3.16 -7.26
N TRP A 108 -8.46 -2.48 -8.32
CA TRP A 108 -9.63 -1.61 -8.32
C TRP A 108 -9.54 -0.39 -7.38
N ALA A 109 -8.37 -0.10 -6.80
CA ALA A 109 -8.18 1.12 -6.04
C ALA A 109 -8.34 2.36 -6.95
N LYS A 110 -8.98 3.40 -6.42
CA LYS A 110 -9.11 4.68 -7.11
C LYS A 110 -7.88 5.52 -6.81
N THR A 111 -7.11 5.86 -7.82
CA THR A 111 -5.87 6.65 -7.69
C THR A 111 -5.81 7.73 -8.76
N ASP A 112 -5.17 8.85 -8.46
CA ASP A 112 -4.84 9.88 -9.47
C ASP A 112 -3.60 9.47 -10.28
N LYS A 113 -2.83 8.49 -9.78
CA LYS A 113 -1.64 7.96 -10.40
C LYS A 113 -1.88 6.56 -10.94
N ARG A 114 -1.19 6.21 -12.01
CA ARG A 114 -1.28 4.88 -12.60
C ARG A 114 -0.32 3.91 -11.92
N TYR A 115 -0.88 2.96 -11.18
CA TYR A 115 -0.14 1.85 -10.60
C TYR A 115 -0.29 0.59 -11.45
N ILE A 116 0.82 -0.06 -11.72
CA ILE A 116 0.85 -1.33 -12.45
C ILE A 116 1.36 -2.38 -11.48
N GLN A 117 0.56 -3.40 -11.27
CA GLN A 117 0.93 -4.54 -10.44
C GLN A 117 1.07 -5.79 -11.29
N ILE A 118 2.10 -6.56 -11.00
CA ILE A 118 2.28 -7.90 -11.53
C ILE A 118 2.63 -8.86 -10.40
N ALA A 119 2.00 -10.01 -10.40
CA ALA A 119 2.28 -11.07 -9.45
C ALA A 119 3.18 -12.15 -10.05
N CYS A 120 3.84 -12.90 -9.20
CA CYS A 120 4.53 -14.14 -9.56
C CYS A 120 5.66 -14.00 -10.59
N ILE A 121 6.38 -12.88 -10.61
CA ILE A 121 7.60 -12.77 -11.41
C ILE A 121 8.86 -13.05 -10.60
N GLY A 122 9.83 -13.67 -11.24
CA GLY A 122 11.16 -13.92 -10.68
C GLY A 122 11.16 -14.86 -9.47
N SER A 123 12.18 -14.73 -8.63
CA SER A 123 12.48 -15.68 -7.56
C SER A 123 11.53 -15.59 -6.36
N ARG A 124 10.93 -14.44 -6.11
CA ARG A 124 10.10 -14.21 -4.90
C ARG A 124 8.63 -14.50 -5.09
N LYS A 125 8.13 -14.42 -6.32
CA LYS A 125 6.69 -14.55 -6.64
C LYS A 125 5.79 -13.55 -5.91
N ASP A 126 6.36 -12.45 -5.43
CA ASP A 126 5.65 -11.36 -4.78
C ASP A 126 4.97 -10.43 -5.79
N ILE A 127 4.02 -9.63 -5.32
CA ILE A 127 3.46 -8.54 -6.12
C ILE A 127 4.52 -7.45 -6.27
N THR A 128 4.84 -7.14 -7.52
CA THR A 128 5.67 -6.00 -7.90
C THR A 128 4.76 -4.84 -8.31
N THR A 129 4.91 -3.69 -7.68
CA THR A 129 4.11 -2.50 -7.95
C THR A 129 4.99 -1.42 -8.58
N TYR A 130 4.53 -0.82 -9.67
CA TYR A 130 5.18 0.30 -10.34
C TYR A 130 4.23 1.48 -10.45
N CYS A 131 4.66 2.65 -9.95
CA CYS A 131 3.98 3.93 -10.18
C CYS A 131 4.59 4.60 -11.40
N LEU A 132 3.78 4.84 -12.42
CA LEU A 132 4.27 5.35 -13.71
C LEU A 132 4.71 6.81 -13.60
N GLU A 133 3.97 7.63 -12.88
CA GLU A 133 4.22 9.07 -12.73
C GLU A 133 5.45 9.37 -11.86
N ASP A 134 5.68 8.58 -10.83
CA ASP A 134 6.79 8.78 -9.90
C ASP A 134 8.06 8.00 -10.30
N ASP A 135 8.00 7.18 -11.36
CA ASP A 135 9.06 6.23 -11.75
C ASP A 135 9.51 5.34 -10.58
N LYS A 136 8.58 4.96 -9.70
CA LYS A 136 8.88 4.18 -8.50
C LYS A 136 8.39 2.76 -8.61
N ILE A 137 9.28 1.81 -8.34
CA ILE A 137 8.97 0.38 -8.31
C ILE A 137 9.27 -0.20 -6.91
N THR A 138 8.38 -1.05 -6.42
CA THR A 138 8.58 -1.85 -5.21
C THR A 138 8.41 -3.32 -5.53
N CYS A 139 9.35 -4.16 -5.08
CA CYS A 139 9.35 -5.60 -5.30
C CYS A 139 10.03 -6.31 -4.14
N GLY A 140 9.26 -6.95 -3.27
CA GLY A 140 9.80 -7.52 -2.04
C GLY A 140 10.49 -6.44 -1.19
N CYS A 141 11.76 -6.62 -0.88
CA CYS A 141 12.55 -5.65 -0.11
C CYS A 141 13.16 -4.52 -0.96
N PHE A 142 12.91 -4.49 -2.28
CA PHE A 142 13.44 -3.44 -3.14
C PHE A 142 12.44 -2.30 -3.27
N GLY A 143 12.94 -1.07 -3.12
CA GLY A 143 12.24 0.16 -3.47
C GLY A 143 13.18 1.13 -4.16
N GLY A 144 12.78 1.66 -5.32
CA GLY A 144 13.63 2.58 -6.11
C GLY A 144 13.02 2.91 -7.46
N THR A 145 13.81 3.52 -8.33
CA THR A 145 13.45 3.81 -9.72
C THR A 145 13.50 2.55 -10.60
N LEU A 146 12.86 2.60 -11.77
CA LEU A 146 12.93 1.50 -12.74
C LEU A 146 14.38 1.22 -13.21
N ALA A 147 15.23 2.25 -13.31
CA ALA A 147 16.62 2.10 -13.70
C ALA A 147 17.45 1.37 -12.61
N GLU A 148 17.25 1.73 -11.35
CA GLU A 148 17.89 1.06 -10.21
C GLU A 148 17.41 -0.39 -10.09
N PHE A 149 16.11 -0.63 -10.27
CA PHE A 149 15.56 -1.99 -10.31
C PHE A 149 16.19 -2.82 -11.40
N GLN A 150 16.32 -2.28 -12.60
CA GLN A 150 16.97 -2.98 -13.73
C GLN A 150 18.42 -3.37 -13.39
N THR A 151 19.16 -2.49 -12.73
CA THR A 151 20.53 -2.75 -12.30
C THR A 151 20.59 -3.85 -11.23
N LYS A 152 19.69 -3.76 -10.24
CA LYS A 152 19.60 -4.75 -9.17
C LYS A 152 19.23 -6.14 -9.69
N VAL A 153 18.26 -6.23 -10.60
CA VAL A 153 17.85 -7.49 -11.25
C VAL A 153 19.03 -8.15 -11.98
N LYS A 154 19.80 -7.38 -12.75
CA LYS A 154 20.97 -7.90 -13.46
C LYS A 154 22.04 -8.43 -12.48
N ALA A 155 22.30 -7.70 -11.40
CA ALA A 155 23.30 -8.12 -10.41
C ALA A 155 22.86 -9.36 -9.63
N THR A 156 21.58 -9.42 -9.22
CA THR A 156 21.05 -10.51 -8.38
C THR A 156 20.84 -11.81 -9.15
N HIS A 157 20.42 -11.73 -10.41
CA HIS A 157 20.00 -12.89 -11.21
C HIS A 157 20.93 -13.16 -12.40
N LYS A 158 22.18 -12.67 -12.36
CA LYS A 158 23.17 -12.86 -13.45
C LYS A 158 23.31 -14.31 -13.88
N ASP A 159 23.24 -15.24 -12.94
CA ASP A 159 23.44 -16.68 -13.15
C ASP A 159 22.10 -17.45 -13.33
N ASN A 160 20.95 -16.79 -13.21
CA ASN A 160 19.63 -17.41 -13.43
C ASN A 160 18.97 -16.82 -14.67
N LYS A 161 19.13 -17.50 -15.80
CA LYS A 161 18.64 -17.04 -17.11
C LYS A 161 17.11 -16.90 -17.15
N GLN A 162 16.39 -17.80 -16.46
CA GLN A 162 14.91 -17.77 -16.44
C GLN A 162 14.41 -16.51 -15.73
N TYR A 163 14.80 -16.29 -14.49
CA TYR A 163 14.34 -15.10 -13.73
C TYR A 163 14.80 -13.80 -14.39
N LEU A 164 16.03 -13.81 -14.95
CA LEU A 164 16.52 -12.64 -15.68
C LEU A 164 15.67 -12.33 -16.92
N ALA A 165 15.15 -13.34 -17.62
CA ALA A 165 14.28 -13.15 -18.76
C ALA A 165 12.89 -12.62 -18.36
N GLU A 166 12.29 -13.17 -17.30
CA GLU A 166 11.01 -12.73 -16.76
C GLU A 166 11.05 -11.25 -16.35
N TYR A 167 12.05 -10.84 -15.56
CA TYR A 167 12.23 -9.44 -15.17
C TYR A 167 12.53 -8.52 -16.35
N LYS A 168 13.34 -8.95 -17.32
CA LYS A 168 13.62 -8.17 -18.54
C LYS A 168 12.36 -7.93 -19.36
N GLY A 169 11.50 -8.95 -19.48
CA GLY A 169 10.19 -8.83 -20.16
C GLY A 169 9.33 -7.78 -19.48
N PHE A 170 9.21 -7.84 -18.17
CA PHE A 170 8.44 -6.88 -17.38
C PHE A 170 9.02 -5.45 -17.50
N ILE A 171 10.33 -5.28 -17.34
CA ILE A 171 10.99 -3.98 -17.49
C ILE A 171 10.77 -3.40 -18.90
N LYS A 172 10.83 -4.25 -19.94
CA LYS A 172 10.57 -3.83 -21.33
C LYS A 172 9.14 -3.33 -21.48
N TYR A 173 8.16 -4.05 -20.89
CA TYR A 173 6.76 -3.64 -20.86
C TYR A 173 6.59 -2.30 -20.14
N LEU A 174 7.15 -2.13 -18.96
CA LEU A 174 7.04 -0.86 -18.22
C LEU A 174 7.63 0.33 -19.02
N LYS A 175 8.74 0.11 -19.73
CA LYS A 175 9.35 1.14 -20.59
C LYS A 175 8.49 1.51 -21.80
N SER A 176 7.65 0.61 -22.28
CA SER A 176 6.75 0.91 -23.41
C SER A 176 5.52 1.72 -23.00
N LEU A 177 5.30 1.92 -21.70
CA LEU A 177 4.17 2.70 -21.16
C LEU A 177 4.52 4.18 -20.92
N LYS A 178 5.81 4.52 -21.01
CA LYS A 178 6.33 5.88 -20.92
C LYS A 178 6.32 6.54 -22.29
#